data_495cd0cdbbff6e90c2d72d7a7185cc9e
#
_entry.id   495cd0cdbbff6e90c2d72d7a7185cc9e
#
_cell.length_a   1.000
_cell.length_b   1.000
_cell.length_c   1.000
_cell.angle_alpha   90.00
_cell.angle_beta   90.00
_cell.angle_gamma   90.00
#
_symmetry.space_group_name_H-M   'P 1'
#
loop_
_entity.id
_entity.type
_entity.pdbx_description
1 polymer ?
#
loop_
_entity_poly.entity_id
_entity_poly.type
_entity_poly.pdbx_seq_one_letter_code
_entity_poly.pdbx_strand_id
1 'polypeptide(L)'
;NDNPILPFQLIEKIHSETNLTLADVIYWKKKNSMPFQSSRTNLSRIVEPVYVFVNKQNLKSFKTNKEISKINEKTNQKFYKHYTNYIEAKNNDSIKTKLKATYSSELVTKLINIYFTKGSLIYDPFSGIGTTAVGCKISDCNYIGSEIKEEFYLQSIDLIKKVDKIKDI
;
A
#
# COMPACT_ATOMS: atom_id res chain seq x y z
N ASN A 1 9.82 15.02 -16.37
CA ASN A 1 8.55 15.73 -16.62
C ASN A 1 7.41 14.81 -16.25
N ASP A 2 6.79 15.09 -15.11
CA ASP A 2 5.64 14.32 -14.66
C ASP A 2 4.45 14.69 -15.54
N ASN A 3 3.98 13.75 -16.32
CA ASN A 3 2.75 13.92 -17.09
C ASN A 3 1.55 13.74 -16.15
N PRO A 4 0.79 14.78 -15.80
CA PRO A 4 -0.32 14.67 -14.86
C PRO A 4 -1.51 13.86 -15.41
N ILE A 5 -1.56 13.61 -16.70
CA ILE A 5 -2.61 12.83 -17.37
C ILE A 5 -2.31 11.32 -17.31
N LEU A 6 -1.04 10.93 -17.15
CA LEU A 6 -0.62 9.53 -17.20
C LEU A 6 -1.41 8.60 -16.23
N PRO A 7 -1.68 8.98 -14.98
CA PRO A 7 -2.47 8.13 -14.09
C PRO A 7 -3.88 7.84 -14.61
N PHE A 8 -4.55 8.84 -15.20
CA PHE A 8 -5.89 8.67 -15.76
C PHE A 8 -5.89 7.77 -16.98
N GLN A 9 -4.90 7.92 -17.87
CA GLN A 9 -4.72 7.04 -19.03
C GLN A 9 -4.45 5.59 -18.58
N LEU A 10 -3.65 5.40 -17.54
CA LEU A 10 -3.38 4.07 -16.99
C LEU A 10 -4.65 3.44 -16.40
N ILE A 11 -5.43 4.20 -15.62
CA ILE A 11 -6.69 3.73 -15.03
C ILE A 11 -7.67 3.31 -16.12
N GLU A 12 -7.84 4.15 -17.16
CA GLU A 12 -8.71 3.87 -18.30
C GLU A 12 -8.25 2.61 -19.05
N LYS A 13 -6.95 2.49 -19.32
CA LYS A 13 -6.37 1.33 -20.00
C LYS A 13 -6.56 0.04 -19.20
N ILE A 14 -6.31 0.05 -17.89
CA ILE A 14 -6.57 -1.10 -17.03
C ILE A 14 -8.05 -1.48 -17.07
N HIS A 15 -8.94 -0.49 -16.99
CA HIS A 15 -10.38 -0.75 -17.01
C HIS A 15 -10.84 -1.31 -18.37
N SER A 16 -10.37 -0.77 -19.50
CA SER A 16 -10.80 -1.19 -20.84
C SER A 16 -10.20 -2.52 -21.29
N GLU A 17 -8.92 -2.76 -20.98
CA GLU A 17 -8.17 -3.91 -21.50
C GLU A 17 -8.11 -5.12 -20.56
N THR A 18 -8.62 -4.99 -19.31
CA THR A 18 -8.57 -6.08 -18.33
C THR A 18 -9.93 -6.29 -17.66
N ASN A 19 -10.02 -7.34 -16.84
CA ASN A 19 -11.18 -7.59 -15.98
C ASN A 19 -11.15 -6.77 -14.68
N LEU A 20 -10.26 -5.80 -14.54
CA LEU A 20 -10.14 -4.95 -13.38
C LEU A 20 -10.88 -3.62 -13.56
N THR A 21 -11.34 -3.07 -12.45
CA THR A 21 -11.92 -1.72 -12.38
C THR A 21 -11.47 -1.02 -11.10
N LEU A 22 -11.39 0.30 -11.16
CA LEU A 22 -11.07 1.13 -9.98
C LEU A 22 -12.19 1.01 -8.94
N ALA A 23 -11.82 0.61 -7.72
CA ALA A 23 -12.75 0.47 -6.60
C ALA A 23 -12.57 1.56 -5.56
N ASP A 24 -11.34 2.04 -5.34
CA ASP A 24 -11.05 3.08 -4.36
C ASP A 24 -9.77 3.85 -4.73
N VAL A 25 -9.61 5.04 -4.13
CA VAL A 25 -8.39 5.85 -4.22
C VAL A 25 -7.99 6.29 -2.83
N ILE A 26 -6.83 5.84 -2.39
CA ILE A 26 -6.20 6.25 -1.13
C ILE A 26 -5.19 7.35 -1.42
N TYR A 27 -5.18 8.39 -0.60
CA TYR A 27 -4.19 9.45 -0.66
C TYR A 27 -3.16 9.26 0.45
N TRP A 28 -1.95 8.86 0.04
CA TRP A 28 -0.84 8.71 0.96
C TRP A 28 -0.09 10.04 1.13
N LYS A 29 -0.16 10.63 2.32
CA LYS A 29 0.69 11.75 2.73
C LYS A 29 1.99 11.24 3.34
N LYS A 30 3.08 11.71 2.79
CA LYS A 30 4.44 11.41 3.24
C LYS A 30 4.76 12.21 4.51
N LYS A 31 5.09 11.54 5.62
CA LYS A 31 5.45 12.20 6.88
C LYS A 31 6.77 12.98 6.81
N ASN A 32 7.75 12.46 6.07
CA ASN A 32 9.12 13.00 5.96
C ASN A 32 9.43 13.45 4.53
N SER A 33 8.51 14.12 3.87
CA SER A 33 8.79 14.69 2.56
C SER A 33 9.72 15.88 2.67
N MET A 34 10.76 15.89 1.85
CA MET A 34 11.62 17.06 1.71
C MET A 34 10.93 18.09 0.81
N PRO A 35 10.90 19.37 1.21
CA PRO A 35 10.35 20.42 0.36
C PRO A 35 11.21 20.58 -0.90
N PHE A 36 10.55 20.71 -2.06
CA PHE A 36 11.23 20.98 -3.33
C PHE A 36 11.40 22.50 -3.48
N GLN A 37 12.58 23.03 -3.13
CA GLN A 37 12.82 24.47 -3.05
C GLN A 37 13.49 25.05 -4.30
N SER A 38 13.96 24.21 -5.23
CA SER A 38 14.76 24.66 -6.39
C SER A 38 13.92 25.03 -7.63
N SER A 39 12.59 24.96 -7.56
CA SER A 39 11.69 25.30 -8.68
C SER A 39 10.64 26.30 -8.27
N ARG A 40 10.41 27.30 -9.16
CA ARG A 40 9.32 28.27 -8.99
C ARG A 40 7.95 27.72 -9.44
N THR A 41 7.95 26.66 -10.25
CA THR A 41 6.74 26.15 -10.90
C THR A 41 6.22 24.85 -10.30
N ASN A 42 7.10 24.11 -9.61
CA ASN A 42 6.74 22.80 -9.08
C ASN A 42 6.46 22.86 -7.57
N LEU A 43 5.29 22.43 -7.18
CA LEU A 43 4.96 22.23 -5.77
C LEU A 43 5.66 20.99 -5.22
N SER A 44 5.97 20.99 -3.94
CA SER A 44 6.43 19.78 -3.24
C SER A 44 5.33 18.74 -3.22
N ARG A 45 5.59 17.57 -3.81
CA ARG A 45 4.62 16.47 -3.87
C ARG A 45 4.69 15.66 -2.60
N ILE A 46 3.90 16.05 -1.63
CA ILE A 46 3.81 15.40 -0.32
C ILE A 46 2.72 14.35 -0.25
N VAL A 47 1.85 14.28 -1.26
CA VAL A 47 0.73 13.35 -1.35
C VAL A 47 0.86 12.53 -2.64
N GLU A 48 0.70 11.22 -2.54
CA GLU A 48 0.63 10.30 -3.67
C GLU A 48 -0.67 9.49 -3.64
N PRO A 49 -1.35 9.34 -4.78
CA PRO A 49 -2.52 8.46 -4.87
C PRO A 49 -2.07 7.00 -4.94
N VAL A 50 -2.80 6.14 -4.23
CA VAL A 50 -2.73 4.68 -4.34
C VAL A 50 -4.06 4.22 -4.92
N TYR A 51 -4.03 3.67 -6.13
CA TYR A 51 -5.22 3.20 -6.83
C TYR A 51 -5.52 1.76 -6.46
N VAL A 52 -6.73 1.49 -6.00
CA VAL A 52 -7.19 0.17 -5.59
C VAL A 52 -8.10 -0.40 -6.67
N PHE A 53 -7.67 -1.46 -7.30
CA PHE A 53 -8.43 -2.15 -8.33
C PHE A 53 -9.04 -3.44 -7.79
N VAL A 54 -10.19 -3.81 -8.35
CA VAL A 54 -10.90 -5.06 -8.05
C VAL A 54 -11.38 -5.69 -9.35
N ASN A 55 -11.60 -7.00 -9.37
CA ASN A 55 -12.24 -7.63 -10.50
C ASN A 55 -13.65 -7.05 -10.71
N LYS A 56 -14.02 -6.70 -11.94
CA LYS A 56 -15.29 -6.05 -12.30
C LYS A 56 -16.52 -6.76 -11.71
N GLN A 57 -16.51 -8.09 -11.74
CA GLN A 57 -17.61 -8.89 -11.17
C GLN A 57 -17.73 -8.74 -9.65
N ASN A 58 -16.65 -8.41 -8.96
CA ASN A 58 -16.59 -8.28 -7.49
C ASN A 58 -16.80 -6.85 -6.99
N LEU A 59 -16.98 -5.87 -7.87
CA LEU A 59 -17.11 -4.46 -7.48
C LEU A 59 -18.26 -4.25 -6.47
N LYS A 60 -19.42 -4.90 -6.68
CA LYS A 60 -20.57 -4.77 -5.78
C LYS A 60 -20.35 -5.41 -4.41
N SER A 61 -19.46 -6.39 -4.31
CA SER A 61 -19.08 -7.07 -3.06
C SER A 61 -17.81 -6.50 -2.42
N PHE A 62 -17.16 -5.54 -3.08
CA PHE A 62 -15.96 -4.90 -2.55
C PHE A 62 -16.26 -4.19 -1.24
N LYS A 63 -15.43 -4.44 -0.24
CA LYS A 63 -15.56 -3.84 1.09
C LYS A 63 -14.20 -3.69 1.76
N THR A 64 -14.16 -2.81 2.73
CA THR A 64 -13.01 -2.64 3.63
C THR A 64 -13.20 -3.42 4.93
N ASN A 65 -12.10 -3.67 5.65
CA ASN A 65 -12.11 -4.36 6.95
C ASN A 65 -12.45 -3.43 8.13
N LYS A 66 -13.40 -2.51 7.93
CA LYS A 66 -13.81 -1.62 9.03
C LYS A 66 -14.35 -2.42 10.19
N GLU A 67 -13.77 -2.19 11.36
CA GLU A 67 -14.26 -2.77 12.61
C GLU A 67 -15.63 -2.20 12.98
N ILE A 68 -16.46 -3.04 13.57
CA ILE A 68 -17.76 -2.61 14.12
C ILE A 68 -17.47 -1.75 15.36
N SER A 69 -17.96 -0.52 15.37
CA SER A 69 -17.88 0.39 16.52
C SER A 69 -19.07 0.25 17.47
N LYS A 70 -20.25 -0.03 16.92
CA LYS A 70 -21.51 -0.14 17.67
C LYS A 70 -22.52 -0.98 16.87
N ILE A 71 -23.38 -1.69 17.59
CA ILE A 71 -24.57 -2.34 17.05
C ILE A 71 -25.80 -1.69 17.70
N ASN A 72 -26.78 -1.32 16.93
CA ASN A 72 -28.07 -0.86 17.42
C ASN A 72 -28.89 -2.11 17.85
N GLU A 73 -29.12 -2.28 19.13
CA GLU A 73 -29.79 -3.46 19.68
C GLU A 73 -31.24 -3.63 19.19
N LYS A 74 -31.93 -2.52 18.87
CA LYS A 74 -33.31 -2.56 18.38
C LYS A 74 -33.46 -2.95 16.93
N THR A 75 -32.52 -2.50 16.09
CA THR A 75 -32.60 -2.66 14.61
C THR A 75 -31.56 -3.64 14.08
N ASN A 76 -30.64 -4.12 14.94
CA ASN A 76 -29.48 -4.94 14.55
C ASN A 76 -28.56 -4.25 13.50
N GLN A 77 -28.69 -2.93 13.34
CA GLN A 77 -27.86 -2.14 12.42
C GLN A 77 -26.45 -2.00 12.98
N LYS A 78 -25.46 -2.33 12.16
CA LYS A 78 -24.04 -2.20 12.48
C LYS A 78 -23.51 -0.83 12.08
N PHE A 79 -22.79 -0.18 12.98
CA PHE A 79 -22.00 1.02 12.73
C PHE A 79 -20.53 0.66 12.78
N TYR A 80 -19.74 1.27 11.89
CA TYR A 80 -18.33 0.95 11.73
C TYR A 80 -17.45 2.11 12.21
N LYS A 81 -16.21 1.80 12.61
CA LYS A 81 -15.19 2.82 12.90
C LYS A 81 -14.97 3.71 11.68
N HIS A 82 -14.72 4.98 11.95
CA HIS A 82 -14.43 5.97 10.90
C HIS A 82 -13.05 5.72 10.31
N TYR A 83 -13.01 5.31 9.04
CA TYR A 83 -11.79 5.21 8.24
C TYR A 83 -11.87 6.24 7.13
N THR A 84 -10.76 6.92 6.87
CA THR A 84 -10.64 7.86 5.77
C THR A 84 -9.81 7.26 4.64
N ASN A 85 -9.99 7.78 3.44
CA ASN A 85 -9.12 7.45 2.30
C ASN A 85 -7.80 8.25 2.30
N TYR A 86 -7.42 8.79 3.45
CA TYR A 86 -6.20 9.54 3.67
C TYR A 86 -5.32 8.81 4.69
N ILE A 87 -4.08 8.50 4.29
CA ILE A 87 -3.11 7.78 5.12
C ILE A 87 -1.86 8.63 5.27
N GLU A 88 -1.44 8.89 6.50
CA GLU A 88 -0.08 9.38 6.78
C GLU A 88 0.85 8.21 7.07
N ALA A 89 1.96 8.12 6.33
CA ALA A 89 3.01 7.14 6.56
C ALA A 89 4.38 7.70 6.17
N LYS A 90 5.44 7.12 6.72
CA LYS A 90 6.82 7.46 6.35
C LYS A 90 7.05 7.21 4.86
N ASN A 91 8.00 7.95 4.27
CA ASN A 91 8.40 7.75 2.86
C ASN A 91 9.08 6.40 2.66
N ASN A 92 9.89 5.99 3.64
CA ASN A 92 10.66 4.77 3.62
C ASN A 92 11.01 4.34 5.06
N ASP A 93 11.59 3.18 5.21
CA ASP A 93 12.04 2.63 6.51
C ASP A 93 13.49 3.01 6.85
N SER A 94 14.07 4.00 6.15
CA SER A 94 15.46 4.47 6.33
C SER A 94 16.51 3.36 6.13
N ILE A 95 16.21 2.37 5.28
CA ILE A 95 17.11 1.27 4.97
C ILE A 95 18.14 1.76 3.96
N LYS A 96 19.43 1.49 4.24
CA LYS A 96 20.51 1.81 3.31
C LYS A 96 20.41 0.89 2.08
N THR A 97 20.09 1.48 0.92
CA THR A 97 19.92 0.78 -0.34
C THR A 97 20.26 1.69 -1.52
N LYS A 98 20.61 1.10 -2.65
CA LYS A 98 20.75 1.80 -3.94
C LYS A 98 19.41 2.04 -4.63
N LEU A 99 18.34 1.42 -4.16
CA LEU A 99 17.01 1.60 -4.70
C LEU A 99 16.52 3.03 -4.37
N LYS A 100 16.24 3.83 -5.41
CA LYS A 100 15.89 5.24 -5.25
C LYS A 100 14.44 5.49 -4.82
N ALA A 101 13.53 4.63 -5.25
CA ALA A 101 12.10 4.76 -5.00
C ALA A 101 11.64 3.64 -4.06
N THR A 102 11.58 3.94 -2.76
CA THR A 102 11.07 3.01 -1.75
C THR A 102 9.87 3.63 -1.05
N TYR A 103 9.02 2.79 -0.50
CA TYR A 103 7.95 3.16 0.44
C TYR A 103 8.19 2.44 1.77
N SER A 104 7.44 2.82 2.81
CA SER A 104 7.63 2.24 4.14
C SER A 104 6.76 1.02 4.39
N SER A 105 7.22 0.12 5.24
CA SER A 105 6.40 -0.98 5.77
C SER A 105 5.18 -0.46 6.54
N GLU A 106 5.25 0.74 7.14
CA GLU A 106 4.11 1.41 7.77
C GLU A 106 2.97 1.64 6.76
N LEU A 107 3.28 2.10 5.54
CA LEU A 107 2.27 2.28 4.49
C LEU A 107 1.62 0.95 4.11
N VAL A 108 2.45 -0.07 3.86
CA VAL A 108 1.98 -1.42 3.49
C VAL A 108 1.06 -1.99 4.56
N THR A 109 1.47 -1.94 5.83
CA THR A 109 0.68 -2.43 6.96
C THR A 109 -0.68 -1.73 7.05
N LYS A 110 -0.73 -0.41 6.85
CA LYS A 110 -1.98 0.35 6.85
C LYS A 110 -2.90 -0.06 5.70
N LEU A 111 -2.36 -0.24 4.49
CA LEU A 111 -3.14 -0.70 3.33
C LEU A 111 -3.66 -2.13 3.54
N ILE A 112 -2.83 -3.03 4.04
CA ILE A 112 -3.23 -4.41 4.37
C ILE A 112 -4.39 -4.38 5.37
N ASN A 113 -4.28 -3.63 6.45
CA ASN A 113 -5.32 -3.57 7.49
C ASN A 113 -6.66 -3.00 6.98
N ILE A 114 -6.64 -2.17 5.93
CA ILE A 114 -7.88 -1.65 5.32
C ILE A 114 -8.57 -2.71 4.45
N TYR A 115 -7.83 -3.49 3.67
CA TYR A 115 -8.40 -4.31 2.60
C TYR A 115 -8.27 -5.81 2.79
N PHE A 116 -7.35 -6.29 3.64
CA PHE A 116 -7.02 -7.71 3.78
C PHE A 116 -7.15 -8.18 5.23
N THR A 117 -7.36 -9.47 5.40
CA THR A 117 -7.40 -10.13 6.71
C THR A 117 -6.13 -10.94 6.93
N LYS A 118 -5.86 -11.31 8.18
CA LYS A 118 -4.78 -12.24 8.52
C LYS A 118 -4.85 -13.51 7.68
N GLY A 119 -3.70 -14.00 7.25
CA GLY A 119 -3.58 -15.17 6.37
C GLY A 119 -3.82 -14.88 4.89
N SER A 120 -4.24 -13.67 4.50
CA SER A 120 -4.34 -13.30 3.08
C SER A 120 -3.00 -13.43 2.39
N LEU A 121 -3.01 -13.83 1.11
CA LEU A 121 -1.83 -13.90 0.27
C LEU A 121 -1.66 -12.59 -0.50
N ILE A 122 -0.51 -11.94 -0.33
CA ILE A 122 -0.12 -10.72 -1.01
C ILE A 122 0.97 -11.04 -2.03
N TYR A 123 0.80 -10.61 -3.26
CA TYR A 123 1.79 -10.76 -4.32
C TYR A 123 2.34 -9.39 -4.74
N ASP A 124 3.67 -9.26 -4.75
CA ASP A 124 4.38 -8.07 -5.21
C ASP A 124 5.29 -8.44 -6.39
N PRO A 125 4.92 -8.08 -7.63
CA PRO A 125 5.71 -8.42 -8.81
C PRO A 125 7.00 -7.62 -8.95
N PHE A 126 7.21 -6.57 -8.15
CA PHE A 126 8.38 -5.68 -8.17
C PHE A 126 8.92 -5.44 -6.76
N SER A 127 9.24 -6.52 -6.07
CA SER A 127 9.42 -6.54 -4.62
C SER A 127 10.59 -5.70 -4.08
N GLY A 128 11.55 -5.33 -4.94
CA GLY A 128 12.70 -4.53 -4.54
C GLY A 128 13.42 -5.15 -3.35
N ILE A 129 13.62 -4.34 -2.31
CA ILE A 129 14.25 -4.76 -1.06
C ILE A 129 13.30 -5.43 -0.07
N GLY A 130 12.06 -5.76 -0.48
CA GLY A 130 11.13 -6.55 0.33
C GLY A 130 10.28 -5.77 1.34
N THR A 131 10.06 -4.48 1.14
CA THR A 131 9.22 -3.67 2.05
C THR A 131 7.81 -4.23 2.19
N THR A 132 7.20 -4.69 1.08
CA THR A 132 5.89 -5.35 1.10
C THR A 132 5.92 -6.62 1.96
N ALA A 133 6.95 -7.43 1.84
CA ALA A 133 7.12 -8.65 2.65
C ALA A 133 7.17 -8.35 4.15
N VAL A 134 7.89 -7.28 4.54
CA VAL A 134 7.93 -6.82 5.93
C VAL A 134 6.54 -6.41 6.42
N GLY A 135 5.80 -5.62 5.64
CA GLY A 135 4.43 -5.23 5.96
C GLY A 135 3.48 -6.42 6.10
N CYS A 136 3.59 -7.42 5.21
CA CYS A 136 2.84 -8.67 5.29
C CYS A 136 3.15 -9.44 6.57
N LYS A 137 4.42 -9.55 6.92
CA LYS A 137 4.84 -10.24 8.14
C LYS A 137 4.34 -9.56 9.41
N ILE A 138 4.37 -8.23 9.47
CA ILE A 138 3.81 -7.44 10.57
C ILE A 138 2.29 -7.68 10.70
N SER A 139 1.60 -7.84 9.57
CA SER A 139 0.14 -8.00 9.49
C SER A 139 -0.34 -9.45 9.52
N ASP A 140 0.55 -10.41 9.77
CA ASP A 140 0.26 -11.86 9.74
C ASP A 140 -0.37 -12.32 8.39
N CYS A 141 0.11 -11.76 7.27
CA CYS A 141 -0.26 -12.14 5.91
C CYS A 141 0.84 -12.99 5.25
N ASN A 142 0.43 -13.82 4.30
CA ASN A 142 1.35 -14.56 3.43
C ASN A 142 1.87 -13.64 2.32
N TYR A 143 3.06 -13.93 1.82
CA TYR A 143 3.71 -13.09 0.81
C TYR A 143 4.36 -13.94 -0.28
N ILE A 144 4.21 -13.47 -1.52
CA ILE A 144 5.00 -13.89 -2.69
C ILE A 144 5.53 -12.62 -3.35
N GLY A 145 6.82 -12.60 -3.70
CA GLY A 145 7.43 -11.49 -4.40
C GLY A 145 8.32 -11.93 -5.54
N SER A 146 8.48 -11.07 -6.53
CA SER A 146 9.41 -11.23 -7.64
C SER A 146 10.33 -10.01 -7.72
N GLU A 147 11.62 -10.22 -7.87
CA GLU A 147 12.61 -9.17 -8.08
C GLU A 147 13.65 -9.66 -9.10
N ILE A 148 13.89 -8.85 -10.13
CA ILE A 148 14.82 -9.21 -11.22
C ILE A 148 16.29 -8.97 -10.85
N LYS A 149 16.55 -8.05 -9.90
CA LYS A 149 17.91 -7.73 -9.46
C LYS A 149 18.29 -8.54 -8.25
N GLU A 150 19.24 -9.46 -8.41
CA GLU A 150 19.74 -10.32 -7.33
C GLU A 150 20.20 -9.53 -6.10
N GLU A 151 20.84 -8.38 -6.28
CA GLU A 151 21.26 -7.49 -5.18
C GLU A 151 20.08 -7.10 -4.28
N PHE A 152 18.93 -6.73 -4.86
CA PHE A 152 17.75 -6.34 -4.09
C PHE A 152 17.01 -7.55 -3.52
N TYR A 153 16.99 -8.65 -4.26
CA TYR A 153 16.45 -9.91 -3.74
C TYR A 153 17.20 -10.36 -2.47
N LEU A 154 18.53 -10.36 -2.48
CA LEU A 154 19.34 -10.73 -1.31
C LEU A 154 19.11 -9.76 -0.13
N GLN A 155 19.00 -8.45 -0.41
CA GLN A 155 18.62 -7.47 0.61
C GLN A 155 17.25 -7.77 1.22
N SER A 156 16.28 -8.21 0.41
CA SER A 156 14.92 -8.54 0.87
C SER A 156 14.94 -9.72 1.85
N ILE A 157 15.70 -10.76 1.54
CA ILE A 157 15.85 -11.93 2.42
C ILE A 157 16.45 -11.53 3.79
N ASP A 158 17.48 -10.69 3.78
CA ASP A 158 18.10 -10.21 5.02
C ASP A 158 17.16 -9.33 5.85
N LEU A 159 16.35 -8.50 5.16
CA LEU A 159 15.38 -7.64 5.81
C LEU A 159 14.27 -8.45 6.50
N ILE A 160 13.72 -9.44 5.79
CA ILE A 160 12.67 -10.32 6.31
C ILE A 160 13.15 -11.10 7.53
N LYS A 161 14.39 -11.65 7.50
CA LYS A 161 15.00 -12.36 8.63
C LYS A 161 15.18 -11.47 9.88
N LYS A 162 15.44 -10.17 9.69
CA LYS A 162 15.55 -9.22 10.83
C LYS A 162 14.21 -9.00 11.53
N VAL A 163 13.11 -9.02 10.80
CA VAL A 163 11.76 -8.87 11.38
C VAL A 163 11.38 -10.11 12.22
N ASP A 164 11.83 -11.31 11.84
CA ASP A 164 11.61 -12.53 12.63
C ASP A 164 12.21 -12.41 14.02
N LYS A 165 13.46 -11.95 14.11
CA LYS A 165 14.16 -11.79 15.39
C LYS A 165 13.51 -10.79 16.35
N ILE A 166 12.69 -9.87 15.84
CA ILE A 166 11.97 -8.87 16.67
C ILE A 166 10.66 -9.44 17.22
N LYS A 167 10.04 -10.40 16.53
CA LYS A 167 8.81 -11.06 17.01
C LYS A 167 9.06 -12.11 18.10
N ASP A 168 10.29 -12.58 18.24
CA ASP A 168 10.71 -13.62 19.21
C ASP A 168 11.20 -13.02 20.56
N ILE A 169 11.11 -11.69 20.76
CA ILE A 169 11.39 -10.97 22.01
C ILE A 169 10.08 -10.47 22.61
#